data_c7e3035a8a2258af86462abacfda7147
#
_entry.id   c7e3035a8a2258af86462abacfda7147
#
_cell.length_a   1.000
_cell.length_b   1.000
_cell.length_c   1.000
_cell.angle_alpha   90.00
_cell.angle_beta   90.00
_cell.angle_gamma   90.00
#
_symmetry.space_group_name_H-M   'P 1'
#
loop_
_entity.id
_entity.type
_entity.pdbx_description
1 polymer ?
#
loop_
_entity_poly.entity_id
_entity_poly.type
_entity_poly.pdbx_seq_one_letter_code
_entity_poly.pdbx_strand_id
1 'polypeptide(L)'
;MIDNLTIITLNQPGITDFAKARNQAMAKVATDWVFFKDSDEKVTLKLETEMKEALKDRRFNYQLKRRDIFLGRELKHGETAAVRLTRLIQPGSGKWQGQVHEVFVSKLPVKILSQPLLHERRITFNQLFDRLNYYSDLRAKELFDQGVKFSLWQLALPKLKFIHNYFLRLGFLDGVPGLMIAALMSWHSLMVRVKLYGLRQKVK
;
A
#
# COMPACT_ATOMS: atom_id res chain seq x y z
N MET A 1 6.52 6.20 -25.24
CA MET A 1 5.51 6.91 -24.39
C MET A 1 4.16 6.35 -24.77
N ILE A 2 3.24 6.17 -23.84
CA ILE A 2 1.86 5.71 -24.15
C ILE A 2 1.06 6.97 -24.50
N ASP A 3 0.49 7.02 -25.69
CA ASP A 3 -0.33 8.15 -26.12
C ASP A 3 -1.60 8.24 -25.26
N ASN A 4 -2.07 9.47 -25.04
CA ASN A 4 -3.31 9.75 -24.27
C ASN A 4 -3.30 9.26 -22.80
N LEU A 5 -2.10 9.15 -22.18
CA LEU A 5 -1.90 8.78 -20.79
C LEU A 5 -1.03 9.82 -20.09
N THR A 6 -1.54 10.43 -19.04
CA THR A 6 -0.75 11.26 -18.11
C THR A 6 -0.28 10.43 -16.92
N ILE A 7 1.02 10.43 -16.66
CA ILE A 7 1.59 9.81 -15.46
C ILE A 7 1.72 10.89 -14.38
N ILE A 8 1.12 10.65 -13.22
CA ILE A 8 1.20 11.55 -12.06
C ILE A 8 2.00 10.88 -10.95
N THR A 9 3.05 11.56 -10.50
CA THR A 9 3.83 11.18 -9.32
C THR A 9 3.73 12.30 -8.29
N LEU A 10 3.21 11.98 -7.10
CA LEU A 10 3.11 12.94 -6.00
C LEU A 10 4.35 12.80 -5.09
N ASN A 11 5.31 13.72 -5.25
CA ASN A 11 6.58 13.72 -4.51
C ASN A 11 6.77 14.97 -3.64
N GLN A 12 5.71 15.73 -3.38
CA GLN A 12 5.83 16.97 -2.61
C GLN A 12 5.96 16.64 -1.11
N PRO A 13 6.99 17.16 -0.41
CA PRO A 13 7.05 17.09 1.04
C PRO A 13 5.89 17.88 1.65
N GLY A 14 5.31 17.35 2.75
CA GLY A 14 4.25 18.05 3.48
C GLY A 14 2.82 17.77 3.01
N ILE A 15 2.59 16.83 2.10
CA ILE A 15 1.23 16.38 1.78
C ILE A 15 0.64 15.67 3.01
N THR A 16 -0.38 16.26 3.61
CA THR A 16 -1.14 15.70 4.74
C THR A 16 -2.43 15.01 4.31
N ASP A 17 -2.92 15.31 3.11
CA ASP A 17 -4.13 14.73 2.51
C ASP A 17 -3.82 14.29 1.07
N PHE A 18 -3.47 13.02 0.93
CA PHE A 18 -3.13 12.42 -0.36
C PHE A 18 -4.33 12.33 -1.30
N ALA A 19 -5.55 12.08 -0.78
CA ALA A 19 -6.75 12.02 -1.60
C ALA A 19 -7.04 13.38 -2.25
N LYS A 20 -6.94 14.46 -1.49
CA LYS A 20 -7.11 15.83 -1.99
C LYS A 20 -6.06 16.16 -3.05
N ALA A 21 -4.80 15.86 -2.79
CA ALA A 21 -3.71 16.11 -3.74
C ALA A 21 -3.90 15.34 -5.06
N ARG A 22 -4.29 14.04 -5.00
CA ARG A 22 -4.59 13.24 -6.19
C ARG A 22 -5.79 13.77 -6.97
N ASN A 23 -6.87 14.18 -6.29
CA ASN A 23 -8.04 14.77 -6.94
C ASN A 23 -7.70 16.08 -7.65
N GLN A 24 -6.92 16.95 -7.00
CA GLN A 24 -6.47 18.21 -7.60
C GLN A 24 -5.56 18.00 -8.80
N ALA A 25 -4.64 17.03 -8.72
CA ALA A 25 -3.77 16.69 -9.82
C ALA A 25 -4.57 16.11 -11.00
N MET A 26 -5.53 15.22 -10.74
CA MET A 26 -6.38 14.60 -11.74
C MET A 26 -7.27 15.63 -12.46
N ALA A 27 -7.76 16.65 -11.75
CA ALA A 27 -8.62 17.70 -12.34
C ALA A 27 -7.90 18.57 -13.39
N LYS A 28 -6.57 18.57 -13.42
CA LYS A 28 -5.74 19.34 -14.37
C LYS A 28 -5.33 18.53 -15.60
N VAL A 29 -5.72 17.27 -15.68
CA VAL A 29 -5.31 16.38 -16.76
C VAL A 29 -6.23 16.53 -17.95
N ALA A 30 -5.64 16.69 -19.16
CA ALA A 30 -6.35 16.80 -20.43
C ALA A 30 -6.44 15.47 -21.19
N THR A 31 -5.67 14.45 -20.80
CA THR A 31 -5.68 13.13 -21.42
C THR A 31 -6.84 12.27 -20.93
N ASP A 32 -7.24 11.28 -21.72
CA ASP A 32 -8.33 10.35 -21.36
C ASP A 32 -7.97 9.45 -20.17
N TRP A 33 -6.68 9.26 -19.91
CA TRP A 33 -6.20 8.37 -18.89
C TRP A 33 -5.17 9.01 -17.98
N VAL A 34 -5.21 8.61 -16.70
CA VAL A 34 -4.23 8.96 -15.68
C VAL A 34 -3.69 7.69 -15.06
N PHE A 35 -2.38 7.62 -14.94
CA PHE A 35 -1.70 6.60 -14.17
C PHE A 35 -1.00 7.24 -12.96
N PHE A 36 -1.49 6.93 -11.77
CA PHE A 36 -0.82 7.33 -10.54
C PHE A 36 0.30 6.35 -10.20
N LYS A 37 1.52 6.86 -10.13
CA LYS A 37 2.72 6.09 -9.85
C LYS A 37 3.54 6.75 -8.74
N ASP A 38 3.99 6.00 -7.77
CA ASP A 38 4.90 6.50 -6.76
C ASP A 38 6.35 6.46 -7.28
N SER A 39 7.26 7.29 -6.72
CA SER A 39 8.63 7.44 -7.24
C SER A 39 9.46 6.16 -7.15
N ASP A 40 9.15 5.32 -6.15
CA ASP A 40 9.80 4.04 -5.90
C ASP A 40 9.09 2.85 -6.59
N GLU A 41 8.14 3.14 -7.49
CA GLU A 41 7.48 2.13 -8.31
C GLU A 41 8.07 2.07 -9.72
N LYS A 42 8.15 0.86 -10.29
CA LYS A 42 8.68 0.58 -11.64
C LYS A 42 7.65 -0.14 -12.49
N VAL A 43 7.41 0.40 -13.68
CA VAL A 43 6.62 -0.24 -14.73
C VAL A 43 7.55 -1.12 -15.57
N THR A 44 7.25 -2.42 -15.66
CA THR A 44 7.98 -3.35 -16.54
C THR A 44 7.47 -3.23 -17.98
N LEU A 45 8.25 -3.66 -18.95
CA LEU A 45 7.82 -3.70 -20.36
C LEU A 45 6.54 -4.53 -20.55
N LYS A 46 6.40 -5.64 -19.80
CA LYS A 46 5.19 -6.47 -19.84
C LYS A 46 3.97 -5.72 -19.32
N LEU A 47 4.11 -5.00 -18.21
CA LEU A 47 3.03 -4.17 -17.66
C LEU A 47 2.69 -3.02 -18.62
N GLU A 48 3.70 -2.38 -19.21
CA GLU A 48 3.48 -1.29 -20.18
C GLU A 48 2.67 -1.80 -21.39
N THR A 49 3.00 -2.97 -21.92
CA THR A 49 2.26 -3.59 -23.03
C THR A 49 0.81 -3.90 -22.62
N GLU A 50 0.60 -4.47 -21.45
CA GLU A 50 -0.75 -4.75 -20.94
C GLU A 50 -1.55 -3.46 -20.70
N MET A 51 -0.91 -2.39 -20.21
CA MET A 51 -1.55 -1.08 -20.05
C MET A 51 -1.98 -0.50 -21.39
N LYS A 52 -1.13 -0.58 -22.43
CA LYS A 52 -1.48 -0.11 -23.79
C LYS A 52 -2.75 -0.79 -24.31
N GLU A 53 -2.90 -2.08 -24.09
CA GLU A 53 -4.12 -2.81 -24.46
C GLU A 53 -5.32 -2.40 -23.58
N ALA A 54 -5.09 -2.23 -22.28
CA ALA A 54 -6.14 -1.82 -21.34
C ALA A 54 -6.74 -0.45 -21.67
N LEU A 55 -5.92 0.50 -22.14
CA LEU A 55 -6.38 1.85 -22.51
C LEU A 55 -7.41 1.87 -23.65
N LYS A 56 -7.47 0.81 -24.45
CA LYS A 56 -8.45 0.68 -25.54
C LYS A 56 -9.86 0.40 -25.03
N ASP A 57 -10.01 -0.10 -23.81
CA ASP A 57 -11.30 -0.45 -23.22
C ASP A 57 -11.70 0.55 -22.13
N ARG A 58 -12.48 1.55 -22.51
CA ARG A 58 -12.93 2.64 -21.65
C ARG A 58 -14.07 2.28 -20.68
N ARG A 59 -14.55 1.05 -20.71
CA ARG A 59 -15.63 0.59 -19.81
C ARG A 59 -15.16 0.39 -18.37
N PHE A 60 -13.84 0.32 -18.14
CA PHE A 60 -13.23 -0.03 -16.86
C PHE A 60 -12.23 1.02 -16.40
N ASN A 61 -12.05 1.16 -15.10
CA ASN A 61 -10.79 1.57 -14.51
C ASN A 61 -9.96 0.33 -14.15
N TYR A 62 -8.65 0.48 -13.94
CA TYR A 62 -7.81 -0.66 -13.74
C TYR A 62 -7.06 -0.61 -12.41
N GLN A 63 -7.04 -1.76 -11.76
CA GLN A 63 -6.32 -2.05 -10.53
C GLN A 63 -5.06 -2.86 -10.86
N LEU A 64 -3.94 -2.49 -10.28
CA LEU A 64 -2.67 -3.18 -10.43
C LEU A 64 -2.33 -3.93 -9.15
N LYS A 65 -1.77 -5.13 -9.30
CA LYS A 65 -1.13 -5.86 -8.21
C LYS A 65 0.20 -5.19 -7.92
N ARG A 66 0.47 -4.78 -6.68
CA ARG A 66 1.79 -4.30 -6.29
C ARG A 66 2.65 -5.49 -5.84
N ARG A 67 3.90 -5.50 -6.28
CA ARG A 67 4.92 -6.44 -5.84
C ARG A 67 6.08 -5.70 -5.22
N ASP A 68 6.27 -5.92 -3.94
CA ASP A 68 7.37 -5.31 -3.20
C ASP A 68 8.66 -6.08 -3.49
N ILE A 69 9.74 -5.34 -3.77
CA ILE A 69 11.10 -5.88 -3.84
C ILE A 69 11.78 -5.56 -2.51
N PHE A 70 12.17 -6.59 -1.78
CA PHE A 70 12.86 -6.46 -0.51
C PHE A 70 14.18 -7.25 -0.54
N LEU A 71 15.28 -6.57 -0.24
CA LEU A 71 16.63 -7.12 -0.32
C LEU A 71 16.92 -7.79 -1.69
N GLY A 72 16.52 -7.11 -2.77
CA GLY A 72 16.75 -7.58 -4.15
C GLY A 72 15.84 -8.73 -4.61
N ARG A 73 14.91 -9.19 -3.77
CA ARG A 73 13.96 -10.27 -4.12
C ARG A 73 12.54 -9.77 -4.17
N GLU A 74 11.81 -10.14 -5.23
CA GLU A 74 10.37 -9.92 -5.35
C GLU A 74 9.62 -10.80 -4.35
N LEU A 75 8.78 -10.16 -3.52
CA LEU A 75 7.91 -10.83 -2.57
C LEU A 75 6.60 -11.24 -3.27
N LYS A 76 6.41 -12.56 -3.42
CA LYS A 76 5.24 -13.13 -4.10
C LYS A 76 4.18 -13.64 -3.14
N HIS A 77 4.54 -13.74 -1.86
CA HIS A 77 3.74 -14.34 -0.80
C HIS A 77 3.61 -13.40 0.41
N GLY A 78 2.91 -13.82 1.43
CA GLY A 78 2.67 -13.00 2.62
C GLY A 78 1.59 -11.92 2.40
N GLU A 79 1.48 -11.00 3.38
CA GLU A 79 0.45 -9.95 3.32
C GLU A 79 0.73 -8.90 2.25
N THR A 80 2.00 -8.63 1.92
CA THR A 80 2.39 -7.64 0.92
C THR A 80 2.01 -8.05 -0.50
N ALA A 81 1.96 -9.36 -0.77
CA ALA A 81 1.57 -9.89 -2.07
C ALA A 81 0.09 -9.67 -2.44
N ALA A 82 -0.75 -9.37 -1.44
CA ALA A 82 -2.18 -9.14 -1.64
C ALA A 82 -2.53 -7.69 -1.99
N VAL A 83 -1.54 -6.78 -1.99
CA VAL A 83 -1.78 -5.35 -2.23
C VAL A 83 -2.21 -5.12 -3.68
N ARG A 84 -3.36 -4.46 -3.82
CA ARG A 84 -3.93 -4.06 -5.11
C ARG A 84 -4.29 -2.59 -5.04
N LEU A 85 -3.92 -1.84 -6.08
CA LEU A 85 -4.08 -0.39 -6.12
C LEU A 85 -4.77 0.01 -7.41
N THR A 86 -5.89 0.73 -7.33
CA THR A 86 -6.52 1.32 -8.50
C THR A 86 -5.70 2.54 -8.92
N ARG A 87 -4.92 2.40 -9.97
CA ARG A 87 -3.91 3.38 -10.38
C ARG A 87 -4.07 3.88 -11.81
N LEU A 88 -4.66 3.07 -12.71
CA LEU A 88 -4.93 3.45 -14.09
C LEU A 88 -6.42 3.78 -14.21
N ILE A 89 -6.75 5.08 -14.31
CA ILE A 89 -8.10 5.59 -14.15
C ILE A 89 -8.43 6.63 -15.22
N GLN A 90 -9.70 6.76 -15.51
CA GLN A 90 -10.23 7.83 -16.40
C GLN A 90 -10.59 9.05 -15.55
N PRO A 91 -10.12 10.27 -15.91
CA PRO A 91 -10.55 11.49 -15.22
C PRO A 91 -12.09 11.60 -15.20
N GLY A 92 -12.65 12.00 -14.04
CA GLY A 92 -14.10 12.12 -13.87
C GLY A 92 -14.84 10.81 -13.56
N SER A 93 -14.22 9.64 -13.72
CA SER A 93 -14.83 8.33 -13.45
C SER A 93 -14.90 7.96 -11.96
N GLY A 94 -14.49 8.83 -11.05
CA GLY A 94 -14.51 8.59 -9.61
C GLY A 94 -13.77 9.67 -8.84
N LYS A 95 -13.52 9.39 -7.53
CA LYS A 95 -12.81 10.29 -6.62
C LYS A 95 -11.92 9.50 -5.66
N TRP A 96 -10.78 10.08 -5.32
CA TRP A 96 -9.95 9.61 -4.21
C TRP A 96 -10.57 10.02 -2.87
N GLN A 97 -10.59 9.10 -1.91
CA GLN A 97 -11.12 9.30 -0.56
C GLN A 97 -10.15 8.69 0.47
N GLY A 98 -10.13 9.26 1.69
CA GLY A 98 -9.22 8.88 2.77
C GLY A 98 -7.96 9.74 2.81
N GLN A 99 -7.56 10.20 4.01
CA GLN A 99 -6.42 11.11 4.16
C GLN A 99 -5.07 10.38 4.03
N VAL A 100 -4.90 9.23 4.66
CA VAL A 100 -3.63 8.48 4.76
C VAL A 100 -3.66 7.17 3.96
N HIS A 101 -4.79 6.49 3.93
CA HIS A 101 -5.00 5.26 3.16
C HIS A 101 -6.03 5.52 2.08
N GLU A 102 -5.66 6.39 1.14
CA GLU A 102 -6.56 6.84 0.11
C GLU A 102 -6.94 5.71 -0.86
N VAL A 103 -8.22 5.62 -1.14
CA VAL A 103 -8.79 4.66 -2.08
C VAL A 103 -9.52 5.41 -3.19
N PHE A 104 -9.37 4.98 -4.43
CA PHE A 104 -10.15 5.50 -5.54
C PHE A 104 -11.52 4.84 -5.58
N VAL A 105 -12.56 5.61 -5.29
CA VAL A 105 -13.95 5.17 -5.40
C VAL A 105 -14.40 5.40 -6.84
N SER A 106 -14.42 4.30 -7.60
CA SER A 106 -14.74 4.31 -9.03
C SER A 106 -16.24 4.24 -9.27
N LYS A 107 -16.74 5.01 -10.24
CA LYS A 107 -18.10 4.89 -10.80
C LYS A 107 -18.18 3.82 -11.90
N LEU A 108 -17.04 3.47 -12.49
CA LEU A 108 -16.92 2.43 -13.50
C LEU A 108 -16.52 1.10 -12.83
N PRO A 109 -16.83 -0.03 -13.42
CA PRO A 109 -16.28 -1.31 -12.99
C PRO A 109 -14.75 -1.28 -12.97
N VAL A 110 -14.14 -2.02 -12.05
CA VAL A 110 -12.67 -2.08 -11.91
C VAL A 110 -12.17 -3.46 -12.33
N LYS A 111 -11.28 -3.49 -13.31
CA LYS A 111 -10.63 -4.71 -13.80
C LYS A 111 -9.19 -4.78 -13.28
N ILE A 112 -8.70 -5.99 -13.01
CA ILE A 112 -7.35 -6.20 -12.47
C ILE A 112 -6.41 -6.55 -13.63
N LEU A 113 -5.28 -5.82 -13.72
CA LEU A 113 -4.20 -6.19 -14.64
C LEU A 113 -3.42 -7.39 -14.09
N SER A 114 -2.94 -8.24 -14.99
CA SER A 114 -2.21 -9.47 -14.66
C SER A 114 -0.78 -9.18 -14.23
N GLN A 115 -0.12 -8.24 -14.93
CA GLN A 115 1.25 -7.86 -14.67
C GLN A 115 1.37 -6.93 -13.46
N PRO A 116 2.35 -7.17 -12.57
CA PRO A 116 2.49 -6.37 -11.36
C PRO A 116 3.20 -5.04 -11.62
N LEU A 117 2.86 -4.05 -10.80
CA LEU A 117 3.64 -2.86 -10.56
C LEU A 117 4.70 -3.17 -9.52
N LEU A 118 5.98 -3.07 -9.87
CA LEU A 118 7.07 -3.35 -8.96
C LEU A 118 7.32 -2.14 -8.05
N HIS A 119 7.47 -2.40 -6.76
CA HIS A 119 7.74 -1.38 -5.76
C HIS A 119 9.07 -1.70 -5.06
N GLU A 120 10.11 -0.95 -5.45
CA GLU A 120 11.46 -1.13 -4.92
C GLU A 120 11.81 0.03 -3.98
N ARG A 121 11.47 -0.13 -2.71
CA ARG A 121 11.78 0.88 -1.72
C ARG A 121 13.25 0.76 -1.29
N ARG A 122 14.07 1.69 -1.78
CA ARG A 122 15.48 1.80 -1.39
C ARG A 122 15.58 2.56 -0.06
N ILE A 123 15.42 1.84 1.04
CA ILE A 123 15.56 2.41 2.39
C ILE A 123 16.57 1.61 3.19
N THR A 124 17.29 2.31 4.06
CA THR A 124 18.16 1.67 5.05
C THR A 124 17.34 0.94 6.12
N PHE A 125 17.97 0.02 6.85
CA PHE A 125 17.30 -0.63 7.99
C PHE A 125 16.83 0.39 9.03
N ASN A 126 17.63 1.42 9.33
CA ASN A 126 17.23 2.47 10.28
C ASN A 126 15.95 3.16 9.80
N GLN A 127 15.90 3.59 8.54
CA GLN A 127 14.69 4.19 7.96
C GLN A 127 13.48 3.23 7.99
N LEU A 128 13.71 1.93 7.83
CA LEU A 128 12.65 0.93 7.93
C LEU A 128 12.08 0.88 9.36
N PHE A 129 12.96 0.83 10.38
CA PHE A 129 12.55 0.83 11.79
C PHE A 129 11.86 2.13 12.18
N ASP A 130 12.35 3.29 11.74
CA ASP A 130 11.71 4.58 11.97
C ASP A 130 10.29 4.61 11.41
N ARG A 131 10.09 4.09 10.20
CA ARG A 131 8.76 3.95 9.59
C ARG A 131 7.86 2.99 10.36
N LEU A 132 8.36 1.82 10.74
CA LEU A 132 7.58 0.87 11.56
C LEU A 132 7.18 1.50 12.89
N ASN A 133 8.08 2.25 13.52
CA ASN A 133 7.80 2.99 14.74
C ASN A 133 6.69 4.02 14.51
N TYR A 134 6.85 4.88 13.51
CA TYR A 134 5.88 5.92 13.17
C TYR A 134 4.48 5.35 12.86
N TYR A 135 4.40 4.34 11.98
CA TYR A 135 3.10 3.74 11.64
C TYR A 135 2.48 2.97 12.82
N SER A 136 3.28 2.43 13.73
CA SER A 136 2.76 1.81 14.94
C SER A 136 2.18 2.84 15.91
N ASP A 137 2.73 4.08 15.98
CA ASP A 137 2.15 5.18 16.74
C ASP A 137 0.79 5.59 16.18
N LEU A 138 0.71 5.80 14.86
CA LEU A 138 -0.53 6.15 14.19
C LEU A 138 -1.61 5.10 14.42
N ARG A 139 -1.26 3.82 14.26
CA ARG A 139 -2.23 2.72 14.45
C ARG A 139 -2.66 2.55 15.90
N ALA A 140 -1.75 2.71 16.85
CA ALA A 140 -2.09 2.66 18.27
C ALA A 140 -3.03 3.79 18.65
N LYS A 141 -2.77 5.02 18.15
CA LYS A 141 -3.66 6.17 18.36
C LYS A 141 -5.03 5.95 17.74
N GLU A 142 -5.11 5.47 16.52
CA GLU A 142 -6.38 5.14 15.85
C GLU A 142 -7.21 4.14 16.68
N LEU A 143 -6.59 3.06 17.17
CA LEU A 143 -7.26 2.08 18.03
C LEU A 143 -7.70 2.69 19.37
N PHE A 144 -6.90 3.60 19.91
CA PHE A 144 -7.23 4.33 21.13
C PHE A 144 -8.45 5.22 20.92
N ASP A 145 -8.49 6.00 19.82
CA ASP A 145 -9.59 6.92 19.49
C ASP A 145 -10.89 6.14 19.17
N GLN A 146 -10.78 4.94 18.60
CA GLN A 146 -11.88 4.00 18.40
C GLN A 146 -12.39 3.33 19.70
N GLY A 147 -11.82 3.66 20.85
CA GLY A 147 -12.24 3.09 22.14
C GLY A 147 -11.74 1.66 22.39
N VAL A 148 -10.89 1.08 21.55
CA VAL A 148 -10.40 -0.28 21.73
C VAL A 148 -9.63 -0.42 23.04
N LYS A 149 -10.09 -1.31 23.93
CA LYS A 149 -9.42 -1.60 25.20
C LYS A 149 -8.27 -2.56 24.99
N PHE A 150 -7.19 -2.36 25.73
CA PHE A 150 -6.11 -3.35 25.77
C PHE A 150 -6.53 -4.57 26.59
N SER A 151 -6.16 -5.74 26.10
CA SER A 151 -6.33 -7.01 26.83
C SER A 151 -5.10 -7.88 26.60
N LEU A 152 -4.68 -8.64 27.62
CA LEU A 152 -3.48 -9.47 27.58
C LEU A 152 -3.47 -10.49 26.42
N TRP A 153 -4.63 -11.02 26.04
CA TRP A 153 -4.72 -11.95 24.90
C TRP A 153 -4.23 -11.31 23.58
N GLN A 154 -4.32 -9.97 23.46
CA GLN A 154 -3.83 -9.26 22.27
C GLN A 154 -2.31 -9.38 22.07
N LEU A 155 -1.56 -9.76 23.11
CA LEU A 155 -0.13 -10.06 22.99
C LEU A 155 0.15 -11.37 22.22
N ALA A 156 -0.87 -12.20 22.01
CA ALA A 156 -0.78 -13.35 21.11
C ALA A 156 -0.89 -12.98 19.63
N LEU A 157 -1.51 -11.84 19.29
CA LEU A 157 -1.74 -11.43 17.90
C LEU A 157 -0.47 -11.30 17.07
N PRO A 158 0.66 -10.77 17.58
CA PRO A 158 1.92 -10.74 16.83
C PRO A 158 2.38 -12.15 16.41
N LYS A 159 2.32 -13.12 17.32
CA LYS A 159 2.66 -14.52 17.01
C LYS A 159 1.72 -15.12 15.96
N LEU A 160 0.43 -14.89 16.10
CA LEU A 160 -0.56 -15.33 15.11
C LEU A 160 -0.35 -14.66 13.74
N LYS A 161 0.02 -13.38 13.73
CA LYS A 161 0.34 -12.64 12.51
C LYS A 161 1.58 -13.23 11.81
N PHE A 162 2.62 -13.59 12.57
CA PHE A 162 3.78 -14.28 12.03
C PHE A 162 3.39 -15.61 11.37
N ILE A 163 2.67 -16.46 12.10
CA ILE A 163 2.22 -17.78 11.61
C ILE A 163 1.37 -17.60 10.35
N HIS A 164 0.43 -16.65 10.36
CA HIS A 164 -0.42 -16.36 9.21
C HIS A 164 0.40 -15.95 7.97
N ASN A 165 1.35 -14.99 8.13
CA ASN A 165 2.12 -14.48 7.00
C ASN A 165 3.14 -15.49 6.48
N TYR A 166 3.86 -16.17 7.39
CA TYR A 166 4.94 -17.05 7.02
C TYR A 166 4.46 -18.41 6.52
N PHE A 167 3.50 -19.03 7.23
CA PHE A 167 3.01 -20.35 6.88
C PHE A 167 1.72 -20.30 6.04
N LEU A 168 0.65 -19.66 6.51
CA LEU A 168 -0.64 -19.73 5.83
C LEU A 168 -0.65 -18.93 4.52
N ARG A 169 0.09 -17.83 4.45
CA ARG A 169 0.28 -17.05 3.21
C ARG A 169 1.55 -17.42 2.46
N LEU A 170 2.16 -18.55 2.79
CA LEU A 170 3.30 -19.13 2.10
C LEU A 170 4.54 -18.20 2.04
N GLY A 171 4.70 -17.28 2.98
CA GLY A 171 5.84 -16.35 3.03
C GLY A 171 7.20 -17.05 3.03
N PHE A 172 7.27 -18.32 3.50
CA PHE A 172 8.48 -19.12 3.47
C PHE A 172 9.00 -19.41 2.04
N LEU A 173 8.14 -19.36 1.02
CA LEU A 173 8.53 -19.53 -0.38
C LEU A 173 9.32 -18.33 -0.92
N ASP A 174 9.24 -17.18 -0.26
CA ASP A 174 10.06 -16.02 -0.59
C ASP A 174 11.46 -16.07 0.08
N GLY A 175 11.77 -17.16 0.79
CA GLY A 175 13.06 -17.42 1.44
C GLY A 175 13.34 -16.45 2.60
N VAL A 176 14.63 -16.08 2.77
CA VAL A 176 15.04 -15.19 3.87
C VAL A 176 14.31 -13.85 3.86
N PRO A 177 14.14 -13.13 2.74
CA PRO A 177 13.34 -11.91 2.70
C PRO A 177 11.89 -12.11 3.18
N GLY A 178 11.25 -13.23 2.83
CA GLY A 178 9.90 -13.55 3.31
C GLY A 178 9.84 -13.78 4.82
N LEU A 179 10.84 -14.46 5.38
CA LEU A 179 10.98 -14.63 6.83
C LEU A 179 11.14 -13.28 7.52
N MET A 180 12.02 -12.42 7.01
CA MET A 180 12.29 -11.10 7.59
C MET A 180 11.04 -10.21 7.58
N ILE A 181 10.30 -10.17 6.46
CA ILE A 181 9.06 -9.40 6.38
C ILE A 181 8.00 -9.94 7.34
N ALA A 182 7.83 -11.27 7.44
CA ALA A 182 6.88 -11.85 8.38
C ALA A 182 7.24 -11.49 9.84
N ALA A 183 8.54 -11.51 10.20
CA ALA A 183 9.01 -11.10 11.51
C ALA A 183 8.80 -9.60 11.77
N LEU A 184 9.13 -8.73 10.81
CA LEU A 184 8.95 -7.27 10.91
C LEU A 184 7.48 -6.89 11.08
N MET A 185 6.58 -7.54 10.34
CA MET A 185 5.13 -7.29 10.48
C MET A 185 4.57 -7.81 11.81
N SER A 186 5.09 -8.90 12.32
CA SER A 186 4.80 -9.40 13.67
C SER A 186 5.28 -8.41 14.73
N TRP A 187 6.52 -7.92 14.60
CA TRP A 187 7.09 -6.90 15.48
C TRP A 187 6.27 -5.61 15.47
N HIS A 188 5.90 -5.10 14.28
CA HIS A 188 5.01 -3.95 14.16
C HIS A 188 3.69 -4.17 14.90
N SER A 189 3.08 -5.35 14.78
CA SER A 189 1.86 -5.70 15.50
C SER A 189 2.06 -5.64 17.02
N LEU A 190 3.21 -6.10 17.54
CA LEU A 190 3.56 -6.01 18.97
C LEU A 190 3.69 -4.54 19.41
N MET A 191 4.44 -3.73 18.65
CA MET A 191 4.62 -2.30 18.95
C MET A 191 3.28 -1.58 19.08
N VAL A 192 2.34 -1.84 18.17
CA VAL A 192 0.98 -1.26 18.22
C VAL A 192 0.29 -1.60 19.56
N ARG A 193 0.38 -2.85 20.04
CA ARG A 193 -0.26 -3.28 21.30
C ARG A 193 0.39 -2.66 22.52
N VAL A 194 1.73 -2.63 22.56
CA VAL A 194 2.49 -1.99 23.66
C VAL A 194 2.16 -0.49 23.73
N LYS A 195 2.15 0.20 22.57
CA LYS A 195 1.82 1.63 22.52
C LYS A 195 0.35 1.90 22.91
N LEU A 196 -0.59 1.07 22.45
CA LEU A 196 -1.99 1.17 22.88
C LEU A 196 -2.14 1.03 24.40
N TYR A 197 -1.43 0.06 24.99
CA TYR A 197 -1.38 -0.07 26.46
C TYR A 197 -0.87 1.20 27.12
N GLY A 198 0.27 1.74 26.65
CA GLY A 198 0.83 3.00 27.17
C GLY A 198 -0.12 4.19 27.09
N LEU A 199 -0.86 4.34 25.96
CA LEU A 199 -1.87 5.39 25.81
C LEU A 199 -3.02 5.23 26.84
N ARG A 200 -3.45 4.01 27.12
CA ARG A 200 -4.52 3.72 28.10
C ARG A 200 -4.09 3.98 29.54
N GLN A 201 -2.80 3.84 29.89
CA GLN A 201 -2.30 4.14 31.22
C GLN A 201 -2.24 5.65 31.50
N LYS A 202 -2.03 6.50 30.48
CA LYS A 202 -1.98 7.96 30.64
C LYS A 202 -3.33 8.62 30.88
N VAL A 203 -4.42 7.89 30.69
CA VAL A 203 -5.80 8.39 30.85
C VAL A 203 -6.45 7.89 32.15
N LYS A 204 -5.73 7.03 32.90
CA LYS A 204 -6.06 6.66 34.27
C LYS A 204 -5.41 7.63 35.26
#